data_ac843daeba82aa5fbb0ecc411f30f26e
#
_entry.id   ac843daeba82aa5fbb0ecc411f30f26e
#
_cell.length_a   1.000
_cell.length_b   1.000
_cell.length_c   1.000
_cell.angle_alpha   90.00
_cell.angle_beta   90.00
_cell.angle_gamma   90.00
#
_symmetry.space_group_name_H-M   'P 1'
#
loop_
_entity.id
_entity.type
_entity.pdbx_description
1 polymer ?
#
loop_
_entity_poly.entity_id
_entity_poly.type
_entity_poly.pdbx_seq_one_letter_code
_entity_poly.pdbx_strand_id
1 'polypeptide(L)'
;ISSAASDVYKRQVNASKLEQCPLEGVFDFAHYKAIHQFLFSDLYDWAGQLRTVNLSKKGTDFCPAEEIEPQAKLIFDRLKEQNYFKGLPHDAFVEEITDFYCTTNYLHPFREGNGRTQRAFLTQLIRSAGYDLNWSEVDGDLLMIATIQAAQGVTDLLRQVLGEAIY
;
A
#
# COMPACT_ATOMS: atom_id res chain seq x y z
N ILE A 1 10.72 27.58 7.87
CA ILE A 1 10.27 26.40 7.08
C ILE A 1 8.76 26.48 6.95
N SER A 2 8.23 26.39 5.75
CA SER A 2 6.79 26.34 5.54
C SER A 2 6.19 25.08 6.18
N SER A 3 4.92 25.14 6.56
CA SER A 3 4.19 24.00 7.09
C SER A 3 4.29 22.78 6.17
N ALA A 4 4.16 22.99 4.85
CA ALA A 4 4.26 21.92 3.85
C ALA A 4 5.66 21.27 3.83
N ALA A 5 6.73 22.07 3.91
CA ALA A 5 8.11 21.55 3.95
C ALA A 5 8.37 20.75 5.23
N SER A 6 7.85 21.23 6.39
CA SER A 6 7.93 20.50 7.66
C SER A 6 7.18 19.17 7.59
N ASP A 7 6.01 19.16 6.97
CA ASP A 7 5.20 17.94 6.78
C ASP A 7 5.91 16.90 5.91
N VAL A 8 6.52 17.34 4.80
CA VAL A 8 7.31 16.46 3.93
C VAL A 8 8.48 15.84 4.71
N TYR A 9 9.19 16.66 5.48
CA TYR A 9 10.30 16.19 6.32
C TYR A 9 9.86 15.14 7.33
N LYS A 10 8.76 15.38 8.06
CA LYS A 10 8.21 14.42 9.02
C LYS A 10 7.82 13.10 8.36
N ARG A 11 7.20 13.14 7.20
CA ARG A 11 6.85 11.94 6.42
C ARG A 11 8.09 11.13 6.05
N GLN A 12 9.14 11.78 5.58
CA GLN A 12 10.39 11.14 5.21
C GLN A 12 11.09 10.51 6.41
N VAL A 13 11.15 11.20 7.54
CA VAL A 13 11.76 10.70 8.78
C VAL A 13 11.00 9.47 9.28
N ASN A 14 9.67 9.51 9.30
CA ASN A 14 8.85 8.38 9.77
C ASN A 14 8.95 7.18 8.83
N ALA A 15 9.00 7.40 7.52
CA ALA A 15 9.22 6.32 6.54
C ALA A 15 10.60 5.67 6.72
N SER A 16 11.65 6.48 6.95
CA SER A 16 12.99 5.97 7.19
C SER A 16 13.06 5.15 8.48
N LYS A 17 12.43 5.61 9.56
CA LYS A 17 12.35 4.86 10.83
C LYS A 17 11.64 3.52 10.64
N LEU A 18 10.55 3.50 9.89
CA LEU A 18 9.80 2.28 9.61
C LEU A 18 10.62 1.27 8.79
N GLU A 19 11.46 1.77 7.87
CA GLU A 19 12.34 0.93 7.07
C GLU A 19 13.46 0.31 7.91
N GLN A 20 14.07 1.07 8.81
CA GLN A 20 15.14 0.59 9.69
C GLN A 20 14.63 -0.36 10.79
N CYS A 21 13.45 -0.10 11.32
CA CYS A 21 12.82 -0.85 12.39
C CYS A 21 11.35 -1.07 12.06
N PRO A 22 11.04 -2.05 11.20
CA PRO A 22 9.68 -2.28 10.74
C PRO A 22 8.72 -2.50 11.90
N LEU A 23 7.54 -1.87 11.82
CA LEU A 23 6.47 -2.10 12.77
C LEU A 23 6.02 -3.56 12.68
N GLU A 24 6.14 -4.30 13.77
CA GLU A 24 5.74 -5.70 13.81
C GLU A 24 4.22 -5.85 13.73
N GLY A 25 3.79 -6.89 13.04
CA GLY A 25 2.39 -7.24 12.91
C GLY A 25 2.22 -8.53 12.13
N VAL A 26 0.97 -8.95 11.97
CA VAL A 26 0.62 -10.25 11.36
C VAL A 26 0.02 -10.09 9.96
N PHE A 27 0.27 -8.98 9.30
CA PHE A 27 -0.22 -8.68 7.96
C PHE A 27 -1.75 -8.73 7.83
N ASP A 28 -2.45 -8.30 8.87
CA ASP A 28 -3.89 -8.10 8.88
C ASP A 28 -4.24 -6.61 8.65
N PHE A 29 -5.53 -6.30 8.64
CA PHE A 29 -5.95 -4.91 8.47
C PHE A 29 -5.51 -4.01 9.64
N ALA A 30 -5.45 -4.55 10.85
CA ALA A 30 -4.93 -3.81 12.01
C ALA A 30 -3.47 -3.40 11.80
N HIS A 31 -2.65 -4.28 11.23
CA HIS A 31 -1.26 -3.98 10.85
C HIS A 31 -1.21 -2.86 9.80
N TYR A 32 -2.06 -2.91 8.78
CA TYR A 32 -2.16 -1.89 7.74
C TYR A 32 -2.50 -0.51 8.34
N LYS A 33 -3.49 -0.46 9.22
CA LYS A 33 -3.87 0.78 9.93
C LYS A 33 -2.77 1.28 10.86
N ALA A 34 -2.06 0.39 11.53
CA ALA A 34 -0.95 0.73 12.42
C ALA A 34 0.21 1.38 11.65
N ILE A 35 0.50 0.93 10.44
CA ILE A 35 1.49 1.57 9.56
C ILE A 35 1.07 3.01 9.24
N HIS A 36 -0.17 3.23 8.87
CA HIS A 36 -0.68 4.59 8.61
C HIS A 36 -0.54 5.48 9.86
N GLN A 37 -0.92 4.96 11.02
CA GLN A 37 -0.77 5.70 12.26
C GLN A 37 0.69 6.05 12.54
N PHE A 38 1.60 5.11 12.36
CA PHE A 38 3.04 5.34 12.55
C PHE A 38 3.58 6.42 11.62
N LEU A 39 3.20 6.38 10.34
CA LEU A 39 3.69 7.33 9.34
C LEU A 39 3.12 8.75 9.53
N PHE A 40 1.90 8.89 10.04
CA PHE A 40 1.15 10.14 9.99
C PHE A 40 0.71 10.69 11.34
N SER A 41 1.06 10.04 12.46
CA SER A 41 0.64 10.49 13.80
C SER A 41 1.11 11.90 14.16
N ASP A 42 2.24 12.33 13.62
CA ASP A 42 2.78 13.68 13.82
C ASP A 42 2.08 14.74 12.96
N LEU A 43 1.27 14.34 11.98
CA LEU A 43 0.63 15.22 11.01
C LEU A 43 -0.88 15.31 11.17
N TYR A 44 -1.53 14.21 11.52
CA TYR A 44 -2.98 14.11 11.52
C TYR A 44 -3.48 13.47 12.80
N ASP A 45 -4.50 14.08 13.42
CA ASP A 45 -5.19 13.52 14.59
C ASP A 45 -5.93 12.22 14.23
N TRP A 46 -6.31 12.08 12.96
CA TRP A 46 -7.03 10.92 12.44
C TRP A 46 -6.10 9.82 11.89
N ALA A 47 -4.79 9.91 12.15
CA ALA A 47 -3.85 8.88 11.71
C ALA A 47 -4.29 7.48 12.20
N GLY A 48 -4.30 6.51 11.29
CA GLY A 48 -4.76 5.15 11.58
C GLY A 48 -6.28 4.97 11.57
N GLN A 49 -7.04 6.04 11.38
CA GLN A 49 -8.51 5.98 11.33
C GLN A 49 -9.03 5.92 9.90
N LEU A 50 -10.09 5.16 9.69
CA LEU A 50 -10.72 5.04 8.37
C LEU A 50 -11.47 6.32 8.01
N ARG A 51 -11.46 6.63 6.70
CA ARG A 51 -12.27 7.74 6.19
C ARG A 51 -13.76 7.45 6.34
N THR A 52 -14.52 8.51 6.48
CA THR A 52 -15.99 8.48 6.54
C THR A 52 -16.64 9.10 5.29
N VAL A 53 -15.82 9.52 4.33
CA VAL A 53 -16.26 10.14 3.08
C VAL A 53 -15.85 9.28 1.90
N ASN A 54 -16.65 9.33 0.83
CA ASN A 54 -16.29 8.69 -0.43
C ASN A 54 -15.25 9.52 -1.16
N LEU A 55 -14.29 8.84 -1.78
CA LEU A 55 -13.19 9.47 -2.51
C LEU A 55 -13.17 9.00 -3.95
N SER A 56 -12.78 9.91 -4.84
CA SER A 56 -12.44 9.61 -6.22
C SER A 56 -11.19 10.38 -6.63
N LYS A 57 -10.46 9.86 -7.59
CA LYS A 57 -9.26 10.48 -8.13
C LYS A 57 -9.13 10.16 -9.60
N LYS A 58 -8.97 11.20 -10.44
CA LYS A 58 -8.75 11.05 -11.89
C LYS A 58 -9.79 10.14 -12.57
N GLY A 59 -11.05 10.30 -12.20
CA GLY A 59 -12.15 9.52 -12.77
C GLY A 59 -12.31 8.12 -12.19
N THR A 60 -11.53 7.75 -11.18
CA THR A 60 -11.63 6.46 -10.49
C THR A 60 -12.32 6.65 -9.14
N ASP A 61 -13.41 5.92 -8.92
CA ASP A 61 -14.08 5.85 -7.62
C ASP A 61 -13.45 4.75 -6.78
N PHE A 62 -13.08 5.08 -5.55
CA PHE A 62 -12.59 4.11 -4.59
C PHE A 62 -13.74 3.46 -3.82
N CYS A 63 -13.42 2.48 -3.01
CA CYS A 63 -14.39 1.75 -2.19
C CYS A 63 -15.27 2.73 -1.42
N PRO A 64 -16.61 2.58 -1.44
CA PRO A 64 -17.48 3.40 -0.59
C PRO A 64 -17.06 3.30 0.89
N ALA A 65 -17.12 4.44 1.60
CA ALA A 65 -16.64 4.50 2.98
C ALA A 65 -17.30 3.45 3.89
N GLU A 66 -18.59 3.23 3.72
CA GLU A 66 -19.37 2.25 4.49
C GLU A 66 -19.00 0.80 4.21
N GLU A 67 -18.33 0.53 3.09
CA GLU A 67 -17.93 -0.83 2.68
C GLU A 67 -16.46 -1.15 3.00
N ILE A 68 -15.69 -0.19 3.52
CA ILE A 68 -14.25 -0.36 3.76
C ILE A 68 -13.98 -1.54 4.70
N GLU A 69 -14.66 -1.63 5.84
CA GLU A 69 -14.40 -2.71 6.80
C GLU A 69 -14.73 -4.09 6.25
N PRO A 70 -15.92 -4.34 5.66
CA PRO A 70 -16.19 -5.66 5.07
C PRO A 70 -15.27 -6.00 3.90
N GLN A 71 -14.92 -5.04 3.05
CA GLN A 71 -13.99 -5.27 1.95
C GLN A 71 -12.58 -5.56 2.45
N ALA A 72 -12.11 -4.81 3.45
CA ALA A 72 -10.82 -5.07 4.07
C ALA A 72 -10.76 -6.48 4.67
N LYS A 73 -11.82 -6.92 5.34
CA LYS A 73 -11.89 -8.27 5.87
C LYS A 73 -11.67 -9.33 4.78
N LEU A 74 -12.34 -9.18 3.66
CA LEU A 74 -12.18 -10.11 2.53
C LEU A 74 -10.74 -10.12 1.99
N ILE A 75 -10.16 -8.94 1.82
CA ILE A 75 -8.80 -8.79 1.27
C ILE A 75 -7.76 -9.43 2.19
N PHE A 76 -7.80 -9.13 3.48
CA PHE A 76 -6.79 -9.62 4.42
C PHE A 76 -7.02 -11.07 4.85
N ASP A 77 -8.26 -11.54 4.91
CA ASP A 77 -8.56 -12.97 5.10
C ASP A 77 -8.00 -13.79 3.93
N ARG A 78 -8.18 -13.33 2.69
CA ARG A 78 -7.61 -13.99 1.51
C ARG A 78 -6.09 -14.03 1.56
N LEU A 79 -5.44 -12.93 1.96
CA LEU A 79 -3.99 -12.89 2.12
C LEU A 79 -3.50 -13.97 3.10
N LYS A 80 -4.18 -14.12 4.22
CA LYS A 80 -3.87 -15.16 5.21
C LYS A 80 -4.08 -16.56 4.65
N GLU A 81 -5.18 -16.80 3.95
CA GLU A 81 -5.50 -18.10 3.33
C GLU A 81 -4.44 -18.50 2.29
N GLN A 82 -3.85 -17.53 1.61
CA GLN A 82 -2.77 -17.75 0.64
C GLN A 82 -1.38 -17.79 1.29
N ASN A 83 -1.31 -17.94 2.60
CA ASN A 83 -0.06 -18.00 3.37
C ASN A 83 0.88 -16.82 3.08
N TYR A 84 0.30 -15.63 2.92
CA TYR A 84 1.06 -14.38 2.71
C TYR A 84 1.99 -14.46 1.50
N PHE A 85 1.58 -15.25 0.48
CA PHE A 85 2.30 -15.47 -0.78
C PHE A 85 3.68 -16.13 -0.62
N LYS A 86 3.93 -16.77 0.53
CA LYS A 86 5.20 -17.45 0.78
C LYS A 86 5.34 -18.70 -0.11
N GLY A 87 6.56 -19.00 -0.52
CA GLY A 87 6.89 -20.21 -1.26
C GLY A 87 6.57 -20.16 -2.75
N LEU A 88 6.13 -19.03 -3.29
CA LEU A 88 5.83 -18.88 -4.71
C LEU A 88 7.09 -18.54 -5.51
N PRO A 89 7.24 -19.09 -6.74
CA PRO A 89 8.27 -18.61 -7.66
C PRO A 89 7.99 -17.17 -8.08
N HIS A 90 9.02 -16.48 -8.59
CA HIS A 90 8.99 -15.04 -8.86
C HIS A 90 7.76 -14.59 -9.65
N ASP A 91 7.47 -15.21 -10.80
CA ASP A 91 6.38 -14.75 -11.64
C ASP A 91 4.99 -14.93 -10.98
N ALA A 92 4.79 -16.03 -10.28
CA ALA A 92 3.56 -16.28 -9.53
C ALA A 92 3.44 -15.30 -8.35
N PHE A 93 4.55 -15.00 -7.68
CA PHE A 93 4.59 -14.02 -6.60
C PHE A 93 4.24 -12.62 -7.10
N VAL A 94 4.81 -12.19 -8.22
CA VAL A 94 4.51 -10.89 -8.84
C VAL A 94 3.03 -10.79 -9.22
N GLU A 95 2.45 -11.86 -9.75
CA GLU A 95 1.02 -11.90 -10.07
C GLU A 95 0.16 -11.64 -8.83
N GLU A 96 0.46 -12.31 -7.72
CA GLU A 96 -0.29 -12.15 -6.48
C GLU A 96 -0.07 -10.76 -5.85
N ILE A 97 1.15 -10.24 -5.88
CA ILE A 97 1.43 -8.88 -5.41
C ILE A 97 0.70 -7.84 -6.27
N THR A 98 0.64 -8.03 -7.57
CA THR A 98 -0.09 -7.13 -8.48
C THR A 98 -1.58 -7.09 -8.13
N ASP A 99 -2.20 -8.26 -7.93
CA ASP A 99 -3.61 -8.34 -7.53
C ASP A 99 -3.85 -7.69 -6.17
N PHE A 100 -2.98 -7.94 -5.21
CA PHE A 100 -3.07 -7.33 -3.88
C PHE A 100 -2.90 -5.80 -3.94
N TYR A 101 -1.97 -5.32 -4.76
CA TYR A 101 -1.80 -3.89 -5.02
C TYR A 101 -3.10 -3.27 -5.54
N CYS A 102 -3.73 -3.91 -6.52
CA CYS A 102 -4.99 -3.44 -7.10
C CYS A 102 -6.11 -3.38 -6.06
N THR A 103 -6.27 -4.42 -5.26
CA THR A 103 -7.34 -4.48 -4.25
C THR A 103 -7.14 -3.47 -3.12
N THR A 104 -5.92 -3.28 -2.65
CA THR A 104 -5.62 -2.29 -1.61
C THR A 104 -5.69 -0.86 -2.16
N ASN A 105 -5.34 -0.65 -3.41
CA ASN A 105 -5.54 0.65 -4.06
C ASN A 105 -7.03 1.00 -4.17
N TYR A 106 -7.86 0.04 -4.58
CA TYR A 106 -9.31 0.24 -4.60
C TYR A 106 -9.87 0.51 -3.20
N LEU A 107 -9.42 -0.23 -2.19
CA LEU A 107 -9.86 -0.05 -0.81
C LEU A 107 -9.64 1.38 -0.33
N HIS A 108 -8.46 1.93 -0.56
CA HIS A 108 -8.11 3.34 -0.29
C HIS A 108 -8.69 3.83 1.04
N PRO A 109 -8.31 3.20 2.18
CA PRO A 109 -9.13 3.28 3.39
C PRO A 109 -8.98 4.60 4.17
N PHE A 110 -7.98 5.42 3.85
CA PHE A 110 -7.69 6.65 4.60
C PHE A 110 -8.02 7.89 3.80
N ARG A 111 -8.16 9.01 4.48
CA ARG A 111 -8.42 10.30 3.82
C ARG A 111 -7.23 10.75 2.98
N GLU A 112 -6.02 10.46 3.43
CA GLU A 112 -4.77 10.77 2.77
C GLU A 112 -3.69 9.78 3.22
N GLY A 113 -2.58 9.70 2.49
CA GLY A 113 -1.48 8.81 2.87
C GLY A 113 -1.67 7.35 2.44
N ASN A 114 -2.64 7.06 1.57
CA ASN A 114 -2.93 5.69 1.13
C ASN A 114 -1.78 5.05 0.37
N GLY A 115 -1.15 5.76 -0.56
CA GLY A 115 -0.05 5.23 -1.35
C GLY A 115 1.18 4.91 -0.51
N ARG A 116 1.54 5.78 0.42
CA ARG A 116 2.70 5.56 1.30
C ARG A 116 2.48 4.37 2.23
N THR A 117 1.29 4.26 2.80
CA THR A 117 0.93 3.12 3.65
C THR A 117 0.95 1.82 2.86
N GLN A 118 0.38 1.81 1.67
CA GLN A 118 0.36 0.66 0.79
C GLN A 118 1.79 0.19 0.45
N ARG A 119 2.66 1.10 0.04
CA ARG A 119 4.04 0.77 -0.30
C ARG A 119 4.83 0.25 0.90
N ALA A 120 4.65 0.85 2.08
CA ALA A 120 5.30 0.38 3.30
C ALA A 120 4.85 -1.02 3.69
N PHE A 121 3.55 -1.27 3.64
CA PHE A 121 3.00 -2.61 3.90
C PHE A 121 3.51 -3.64 2.89
N LEU A 122 3.48 -3.31 1.61
CA LEU A 122 3.97 -4.20 0.55
C LEU A 122 5.46 -4.53 0.71
N THR A 123 6.28 -3.56 1.10
CA THR A 123 7.70 -3.80 1.36
C THR A 123 7.89 -4.87 2.43
N GLN A 124 7.16 -4.75 3.53
CA GLN A 124 7.24 -5.74 4.62
C GLN A 124 6.73 -7.11 4.16
N LEU A 125 5.63 -7.14 3.44
CA LEU A 125 5.04 -8.39 2.93
C LEU A 125 5.98 -9.09 1.93
N ILE A 126 6.54 -8.33 1.00
CA ILE A 126 7.49 -8.85 0.00
C ILE A 126 8.72 -9.43 0.69
N ARG A 127 9.29 -8.71 1.65
CA ARG A 127 10.44 -9.20 2.42
C ARG A 127 10.12 -10.44 3.24
N SER A 128 8.94 -10.51 3.82
CA SER A 128 8.51 -11.69 4.59
C SER A 128 8.43 -12.96 3.75
N ALA A 129 8.20 -12.83 2.45
CA ALA A 129 8.14 -13.94 1.51
C ALA A 129 9.51 -14.31 0.90
N GLY A 130 10.58 -13.60 1.29
CA GLY A 130 11.94 -13.88 0.83
C GLY A 130 12.38 -13.10 -0.40
N TYR A 131 11.56 -12.18 -0.88
CA TYR A 131 11.90 -11.24 -1.95
C TYR A 131 12.25 -9.86 -1.39
N ASP A 132 12.64 -8.95 -2.22
CA ASP A 132 12.89 -7.55 -1.85
C ASP A 132 12.47 -6.60 -2.95
N LEU A 133 12.34 -5.32 -2.60
CA LEU A 133 11.94 -4.25 -3.51
C LEU A 133 12.47 -2.92 -2.98
N ASN A 134 13.03 -2.10 -3.85
CA ASN A 134 13.42 -0.73 -3.54
C ASN A 134 12.58 0.25 -4.35
N TRP A 135 11.62 0.90 -3.69
CA TRP A 135 10.73 1.86 -4.35
C TRP A 135 11.45 3.07 -4.92
N SER A 136 12.63 3.43 -4.39
CA SER A 136 13.41 4.56 -4.92
C SER A 136 13.93 4.30 -6.33
N GLU A 137 14.02 3.04 -6.75
CA GLU A 137 14.43 2.64 -8.10
C GLU A 137 13.25 2.53 -9.07
N VAL A 138 12.03 2.65 -8.58
CA VAL A 138 10.82 2.64 -9.41
C VAL A 138 10.52 4.06 -9.86
N ASP A 139 10.32 4.25 -11.17
CA ASP A 139 9.89 5.54 -11.72
C ASP A 139 8.49 5.87 -11.20
N GLY A 140 8.38 6.98 -10.44
CA GLY A 140 7.12 7.37 -9.80
C GLY A 140 6.02 7.73 -10.80
N ASP A 141 6.37 8.36 -11.91
CA ASP A 141 5.40 8.71 -12.95
C ASP A 141 4.88 7.45 -13.66
N LEU A 142 5.77 6.52 -13.93
CA LEU A 142 5.41 5.23 -14.55
C LEU A 142 4.52 4.41 -13.62
N LEU A 143 4.83 4.37 -12.33
CA LEU A 143 4.00 3.68 -11.34
C LEU A 143 2.60 4.31 -11.26
N MET A 144 2.52 5.63 -11.30
CA MET A 144 1.24 6.35 -11.28
C MET A 144 0.39 5.99 -12.52
N ILE A 145 0.98 6.01 -13.71
CA ILE A 145 0.32 5.62 -14.95
C ILE A 145 -0.17 4.17 -14.86
N ALA A 146 0.70 3.26 -14.42
CA ALA A 146 0.38 1.85 -14.26
C ALA A 146 -0.77 1.63 -13.28
N THR A 147 -0.78 2.38 -12.18
CA THR A 147 -1.85 2.32 -11.17
C THR A 147 -3.19 2.79 -11.73
N ILE A 148 -3.20 3.88 -12.50
CA ILE A 148 -4.42 4.38 -13.14
C ILE A 148 -4.96 3.36 -14.14
N GLN A 149 -4.11 2.78 -14.98
CA GLN A 149 -4.52 1.72 -15.91
C GLN A 149 -5.07 0.50 -15.20
N ALA A 150 -4.42 0.07 -14.13
CA ALA A 150 -4.86 -1.07 -13.34
C ALA A 150 -6.24 -0.84 -12.71
N ALA A 151 -6.53 0.37 -12.26
CA ALA A 151 -7.84 0.75 -11.74
C ALA A 151 -8.95 0.65 -12.81
N GLN A 152 -8.58 0.71 -14.09
CA GLN A 152 -9.49 0.55 -15.23
C GLN A 152 -9.53 -0.91 -15.74
N GLY A 153 -8.85 -1.83 -15.07
CA GLY A 153 -8.81 -3.25 -15.41
C GLY A 153 -7.65 -3.67 -16.31
N VAL A 154 -6.72 -2.77 -16.64
CA VAL A 154 -5.54 -3.07 -17.47
C VAL A 154 -4.31 -3.14 -16.57
N THR A 155 -3.91 -4.36 -16.20
CA THR A 155 -2.87 -4.60 -15.18
C THR A 155 -1.49 -4.93 -15.75
N ASP A 156 -1.35 -5.00 -17.08
CA ASP A 156 -0.10 -5.45 -17.71
C ASP A 156 1.10 -4.58 -17.35
N LEU A 157 0.94 -3.26 -17.42
CA LEU A 157 2.02 -2.33 -17.09
C LEU A 157 2.39 -2.40 -15.60
N LEU A 158 1.41 -2.47 -14.72
CA LEU A 158 1.68 -2.60 -13.28
C LEU A 158 2.43 -3.89 -12.97
N ARG A 159 2.02 -5.01 -13.57
CA ARG A 159 2.70 -6.30 -13.42
C ARG A 159 4.14 -6.21 -13.91
N GLN A 160 4.38 -5.55 -15.03
CA GLN A 160 5.73 -5.35 -15.56
C GLN A 160 6.59 -4.51 -14.61
N VAL A 161 6.07 -3.38 -14.14
CA VAL A 161 6.78 -2.48 -13.21
C VAL A 161 7.16 -3.22 -11.94
N LEU A 162 6.21 -3.93 -11.33
CA LEU A 162 6.46 -4.70 -10.11
C LEU A 162 7.39 -5.89 -10.37
N GLY A 163 7.22 -6.57 -11.50
CA GLY A 163 8.06 -7.72 -11.87
C GLY A 163 9.52 -7.36 -12.06
N GLU A 164 9.81 -6.19 -12.61
CA GLU A 164 11.18 -5.70 -12.78
C GLU A 164 11.78 -5.19 -11.46
N ALA A 165 10.94 -4.69 -10.56
CA ALA A 165 11.38 -4.11 -9.29
C ALA A 165 11.60 -5.15 -8.19
N ILE A 166 10.84 -6.26 -8.19
CA ILE A 166 10.91 -7.32 -7.19
C ILE A 166 12.03 -8.32 -7.55
N TYR A 167 12.93 -8.55 -6.60
CA TYR A 167 14.05 -9.48 -6.77
C TYR A 167 14.29 -10.34 -5.55
#